data_116afd1da2d79e64c633c5d6b76ca18d
#
_entry.id   116afd1da2d79e64c633c5d6b76ca18d
#
_cell.length_a   1.000
_cell.length_b   1.000
_cell.length_c   1.000
_cell.angle_alpha   90.00
_cell.angle_beta   90.00
_cell.angle_gamma   90.00
#
_symmetry.space_group_name_H-M   'P 1'
#
loop_
_entity.id
_entity.type
_entity.pdbx_description
1 polymer ?
#
loop_
_entity_poly.entity_id
_entity_poly.type
_entity_poly.pdbx_seq_one_letter_code
_entity_poly.pdbx_strand_id
1 'polypeptide(L)'
;MLAEVNNNEAGNIYNSLFAKNRKVEYDNKDIALVNIRTNPDNQIFRAMDDDEDIRILAEDIKRNGLMHNLVVFPEQEEGSAVYVLLSGERRFRALNYLQEKGDATWNIVNCNVVTTPLTENEKKVLLYSANLQVRGGFSDEAIRRQAIAEFITCLQREPYNMSREEALNATKIVSTVNPRTIERDARIEEKLKGKLKTLLNDKFLTRSECETYLRFEADKQDEIANRFEKLQAVDCHSDDTESAGKNYVEVLRDTLHDAFRELLYDAQRQGTTKGYEAAYEKAIGYFDDGLADLSAKADEYGRVKASSKPEEISAINYEGKKEAAKDRVRKEHEVTETKSSVIQKNVPQMVKKLNKTYSSKAFVKALKGVSKESRDADVAALNEIIEISTKLKNIIEAIE
;
A
#
# COMPACT_ATOMS: atom_id res chain seq x y z
N MET A 1 19.05 17.99 4.89
CA MET A 1 19.69 17.86 3.56
C MET A 1 19.21 16.65 2.76
N LEU A 2 18.00 16.10 3.04
CA LEU A 2 17.36 15.03 2.26
C LEU A 2 16.05 15.51 1.57
N ALA A 3 15.68 16.78 1.74
CA ALA A 3 14.43 17.35 1.21
C ALA A 3 14.60 18.10 -0.13
N GLU A 4 15.80 18.46 -0.53
CA GLU A 4 15.99 19.29 -1.72
C GLU A 4 16.19 18.52 -3.04
N VAL A 5 16.59 17.24 -2.98
CA VAL A 5 16.76 16.41 -4.19
C VAL A 5 15.42 15.96 -4.79
N ASN A 6 14.38 15.85 -3.96
CA ASN A 6 13.05 15.40 -4.41
C ASN A 6 12.19 16.52 -5.01
N ASN A 7 12.46 17.78 -4.74
CA ASN A 7 11.60 18.87 -5.22
C ASN A 7 11.76 19.18 -6.71
N ASN A 8 12.93 18.95 -7.30
CA ASN A 8 13.14 19.21 -8.73
C ASN A 8 12.63 18.07 -9.64
N GLU A 9 12.74 16.81 -9.21
CA GLU A 9 12.19 15.68 -9.97
C GLU A 9 10.67 15.59 -9.81
N ALA A 10 10.14 15.78 -8.60
CA ALA A 10 8.71 15.87 -8.36
C ALA A 10 8.09 17.06 -9.10
N GLY A 11 8.73 18.22 -9.09
CA GLY A 11 8.31 19.40 -9.87
C GLY A 11 8.33 19.17 -11.38
N ASN A 12 9.34 18.45 -11.88
CA ASN A 12 9.42 18.11 -13.30
C ASN A 12 8.40 17.06 -13.73
N ILE A 13 8.09 16.10 -12.88
CA ILE A 13 7.07 15.09 -13.16
C ILE A 13 5.68 15.66 -12.94
N TYR A 14 5.47 16.47 -11.90
CA TYR A 14 4.23 17.22 -11.75
C TYR A 14 3.98 18.11 -12.98
N ASN A 15 5.00 18.83 -13.44
CA ASN A 15 4.92 19.58 -14.67
C ASN A 15 4.77 18.69 -15.91
N SER A 16 5.30 17.48 -15.96
CA SER A 16 5.08 16.54 -17.06
C SER A 16 3.73 15.83 -16.98
N LEU A 17 3.21 15.55 -15.79
CA LEU A 17 1.87 15.01 -15.56
C LEU A 17 0.78 16.02 -15.95
N PHE A 18 1.03 17.31 -15.65
CA PHE A 18 0.09 18.38 -15.96
C PHE A 18 0.51 19.23 -17.14
N ALA A 19 1.69 18.99 -17.70
CA ALA A 19 2.25 19.76 -18.79
C ALA A 19 2.70 18.92 -19.98
N LYS A 20 1.76 18.55 -20.80
CA LYS A 20 1.96 19.03 -22.18
C LYS A 20 1.66 20.56 -22.18
N ASN A 21 2.41 21.34 -21.37
CA ASN A 21 2.39 22.81 -21.29
C ASN A 21 1.13 23.50 -20.75
N ARG A 22 0.34 22.88 -19.86
CA ARG A 22 -0.88 23.53 -19.36
C ARG A 22 -0.86 23.62 -17.84
N LYS A 23 -0.54 24.80 -17.31
CA LYS A 23 -0.73 25.15 -15.89
C LYS A 23 -2.22 25.25 -15.62
N VAL A 24 -2.69 24.59 -14.55
CA VAL A 24 -4.07 24.78 -14.07
C VAL A 24 -4.14 26.16 -13.45
N GLU A 25 -5.08 26.99 -13.94
CA GLU A 25 -5.31 28.35 -13.47
C GLU A 25 -6.55 28.40 -12.59
N TYR A 26 -6.55 29.30 -11.63
CA TYR A 26 -7.59 29.47 -10.63
C TYR A 26 -7.95 30.94 -10.50
N ASP A 27 -9.24 31.22 -10.37
CA ASP A 27 -9.77 32.52 -9.94
C ASP A 27 -10.39 32.42 -8.56
N ASN A 28 -10.19 33.45 -7.73
CA ASN A 28 -10.90 33.57 -6.48
C ASN A 28 -12.29 34.12 -6.71
N LYS A 29 -13.32 33.44 -6.23
CA LYS A 29 -14.72 33.87 -6.30
C LYS A 29 -15.46 33.58 -5.01
N ASP A 30 -16.33 34.50 -4.63
CA ASP A 30 -17.29 34.30 -3.57
C ASP A 30 -18.50 33.52 -4.12
N ILE A 31 -18.75 32.35 -3.57
CA ILE A 31 -19.77 31.40 -4.02
C ILE A 31 -20.71 31.09 -2.88
N ALA A 32 -22.01 31.12 -3.16
CA ALA A 32 -23.01 30.66 -2.19
C ALA A 32 -22.81 29.17 -1.90
N LEU A 33 -22.73 28.80 -0.62
CA LEU A 33 -22.44 27.43 -0.20
C LEU A 33 -23.43 26.40 -0.79
N VAL A 34 -24.70 26.81 -0.96
CA VAL A 34 -25.74 26.00 -1.58
C VAL A 34 -25.51 25.67 -3.06
N ASN A 35 -24.66 26.44 -3.75
CA ASN A 35 -24.30 26.21 -5.14
C ASN A 35 -23.08 25.29 -5.30
N ILE A 36 -22.51 24.81 -4.19
CA ILE A 36 -21.38 23.88 -4.19
C ILE A 36 -21.91 22.47 -3.95
N ARG A 37 -21.53 21.54 -4.81
CA ARG A 37 -21.85 20.11 -4.70
C ARG A 37 -20.59 19.30 -4.40
N THR A 38 -20.80 18.21 -3.71
CA THR A 38 -19.73 17.22 -3.49
C THR A 38 -19.39 16.50 -4.79
N ASN A 39 -18.13 16.13 -4.95
CA ASN A 39 -17.68 15.32 -6.08
C ASN A 39 -18.02 13.84 -5.84
N PRO A 40 -18.78 13.17 -6.75
CA PRO A 40 -19.08 11.74 -6.62
C PRO A 40 -17.82 10.87 -6.53
N ASP A 41 -16.76 11.22 -7.27
CA ASP A 41 -15.50 10.47 -7.26
C ASP A 41 -14.74 10.57 -5.93
N ASN A 42 -15.13 11.50 -5.03
CA ASN A 42 -14.54 11.65 -3.71
C ASN A 42 -15.17 10.72 -2.65
N GLN A 43 -16.21 9.94 -3.00
CA GLN A 43 -16.92 9.07 -2.05
C GLN A 43 -15.99 8.06 -1.35
N ILE A 44 -15.00 7.53 -2.05
CA ILE A 44 -14.04 6.58 -1.46
C ILE A 44 -13.27 7.18 -0.28
N PHE A 45 -13.03 8.50 -0.29
CA PHE A 45 -12.30 9.17 0.79
C PHE A 45 -13.21 9.61 1.94
N ARG A 46 -14.53 9.67 1.73
CA ARG A 46 -15.51 10.04 2.77
C ARG A 46 -15.59 9.00 3.88
N ALA A 47 -15.47 7.73 3.56
CA ALA A 47 -15.52 6.65 4.54
C ALA A 47 -14.40 6.74 5.60
N MET A 48 -13.39 7.57 5.37
CA MET A 48 -12.28 7.81 6.30
C MET A 48 -12.54 8.94 7.30
N ASP A 49 -13.60 9.73 7.12
CA ASP A 49 -13.86 10.92 7.92
C ASP A 49 -14.91 10.61 9.00
N ASP A 50 -14.53 10.76 10.26
CA ASP A 50 -15.45 10.70 11.39
C ASP A 50 -16.28 12.00 11.48
N ASP A 51 -17.54 11.88 11.86
CA ASP A 51 -18.43 13.04 12.08
C ASP A 51 -17.94 13.92 13.23
N GLU A 52 -17.29 13.36 14.25
CA GLU A 52 -16.69 14.12 15.34
C GLU A 52 -15.52 14.97 14.86
N ASP A 53 -14.67 14.43 13.99
CA ASP A 53 -13.58 15.19 13.36
C ASP A 53 -14.11 16.37 12.55
N ILE A 54 -15.26 16.19 11.88
CA ILE A 54 -15.92 17.26 11.12
C ILE A 54 -16.45 18.34 12.06
N ARG A 55 -17.02 17.98 13.23
CA ARG A 55 -17.48 18.93 14.23
C ARG A 55 -16.33 19.73 14.84
N ILE A 56 -15.22 19.06 15.18
CA ILE A 56 -14.00 19.71 15.69
C ILE A 56 -13.48 20.72 14.65
N LEU A 57 -13.44 20.33 13.39
CA LEU A 57 -13.01 21.21 12.30
C LEU A 57 -13.99 22.39 12.12
N ALA A 58 -15.29 22.18 12.28
CA ALA A 58 -16.29 23.23 12.21
C ALA A 58 -16.09 24.28 13.31
N GLU A 59 -15.85 23.85 14.55
CA GLU A 59 -15.55 24.77 15.67
C GLU A 59 -14.22 25.51 15.45
N ASP A 60 -13.23 24.88 14.83
CA ASP A 60 -11.97 25.55 14.47
C ASP A 60 -12.22 26.63 13.40
N ILE A 61 -12.96 26.30 12.33
CA ILE A 61 -13.34 27.26 11.28
C ILE A 61 -14.13 28.43 11.86
N LYS A 62 -15.04 28.16 12.78
CA LYS A 62 -15.84 29.20 13.44
C LYS A 62 -14.97 30.17 14.22
N ARG A 63 -13.91 29.70 14.89
CA ARG A 63 -13.00 30.53 15.70
C ARG A 63 -11.95 31.26 14.86
N ASN A 64 -11.35 30.58 13.93
CA ASN A 64 -10.14 31.02 13.25
C ASN A 64 -10.38 31.42 11.79
N GLY A 65 -11.60 31.22 11.27
CA GLY A 65 -11.91 31.42 9.85
C GLY A 65 -11.46 30.25 8.97
N LEU A 66 -11.81 30.32 7.71
CA LEU A 66 -11.43 29.34 6.70
C LEU A 66 -10.01 29.66 6.18
N MET A 67 -8.97 29.02 6.77
CA MET A 67 -7.57 29.30 6.43
C MET A 67 -7.18 28.87 5.01
N HIS A 68 -7.86 27.89 4.44
CA HIS A 68 -7.62 27.40 3.09
C HIS A 68 -8.94 27.32 2.32
N ASN A 69 -9.01 28.00 1.19
CA ASN A 69 -10.19 28.03 0.35
C ASN A 69 -10.58 26.64 -0.17
N LEU A 70 -11.86 26.45 -0.43
CA LEU A 70 -12.32 25.31 -1.22
C LEU A 70 -11.83 25.44 -2.65
N VAL A 71 -11.52 24.33 -3.30
CA VAL A 71 -11.20 24.30 -4.74
C VAL A 71 -12.34 23.64 -5.48
N VAL A 72 -12.90 24.36 -6.44
CA VAL A 72 -14.08 23.92 -7.19
C VAL A 72 -13.90 24.12 -8.69
N PHE A 73 -14.62 23.37 -9.48
CA PHE A 73 -14.75 23.63 -10.93
C PHE A 73 -16.22 23.93 -11.28
N PRO A 74 -16.46 24.84 -12.25
CA PRO A 74 -17.81 25.17 -12.65
C PRO A 74 -18.43 24.01 -13.44
N GLU A 75 -19.68 23.70 -13.16
CA GLU A 75 -20.51 22.79 -13.94
C GLU A 75 -21.67 23.59 -14.56
N GLN A 76 -21.88 23.43 -15.85
CA GLN A 76 -22.99 24.13 -16.52
C GLN A 76 -24.26 23.29 -16.36
N GLU A 77 -25.17 23.75 -15.50
CA GLU A 77 -26.55 23.29 -15.49
C GLU A 77 -27.45 24.41 -16.03
N GLU A 78 -28.53 24.04 -16.73
CA GLU A 78 -29.47 25.00 -17.27
C GLU A 78 -30.02 25.91 -16.17
N GLY A 79 -29.63 27.19 -16.21
CA GLY A 79 -30.20 28.26 -15.37
C GLY A 79 -29.52 28.48 -14.01
N SER A 80 -28.49 27.72 -13.61
CA SER A 80 -27.79 27.91 -12.34
C SER A 80 -26.27 27.69 -12.46
N ALA A 81 -25.49 28.58 -11.84
CA ALA A 81 -24.06 28.33 -11.69
C ALA A 81 -23.85 27.33 -10.55
N VAL A 82 -23.60 26.09 -10.88
CA VAL A 82 -23.27 25.01 -9.95
C VAL A 82 -21.76 24.78 -9.98
N TYR A 83 -21.20 24.52 -8.84
CA TYR A 83 -19.77 24.25 -8.66
C TYR A 83 -19.58 22.89 -8.01
N VAL A 84 -18.69 22.06 -8.58
CA VAL A 84 -18.36 20.76 -8.04
C VAL A 84 -17.01 20.82 -7.31
N LEU A 85 -16.98 20.26 -6.11
CA LEU A 85 -15.82 20.31 -5.24
C LEU A 85 -14.68 19.43 -5.79
N LEU A 86 -13.52 20.04 -5.98
CA LEU A 86 -12.30 19.32 -6.35
C LEU A 86 -11.45 19.00 -5.11
N SER A 87 -11.35 19.95 -4.17
CA SER A 87 -10.62 19.75 -2.92
C SER A 87 -11.25 20.51 -1.78
N GLY A 88 -11.19 19.97 -0.56
CA GLY A 88 -11.71 20.57 0.66
C GLY A 88 -13.00 19.92 1.17
N GLU A 89 -13.28 18.66 0.84
CA GLU A 89 -14.50 17.94 1.27
C GLU A 89 -14.78 18.05 2.77
N ARG A 90 -13.78 17.85 3.63
CA ARG A 90 -13.94 17.97 5.09
C ARG A 90 -14.35 19.38 5.49
N ARG A 91 -13.71 20.39 4.90
CA ARG A 91 -14.06 21.82 5.15
C ARG A 91 -15.46 22.14 4.65
N PHE A 92 -15.84 21.66 3.48
CA PHE A 92 -17.19 21.83 2.96
C PHE A 92 -18.24 21.19 3.87
N ARG A 93 -18.03 19.99 4.38
CA ARG A 93 -18.91 19.34 5.38
C ARG A 93 -18.99 20.15 6.67
N ALA A 94 -17.87 20.66 7.16
CA ALA A 94 -17.81 21.51 8.35
C ALA A 94 -18.57 22.82 8.17
N LEU A 95 -18.47 23.45 7.00
CA LEU A 95 -19.22 24.67 6.66
C LEU A 95 -20.73 24.41 6.59
N ASN A 96 -21.17 23.31 5.98
CA ASN A 96 -22.56 22.91 5.97
C ASN A 96 -23.09 22.66 7.40
N TYR A 97 -22.31 22.00 8.24
CA TYR A 97 -22.66 21.79 9.65
C TYR A 97 -22.87 23.14 10.39
N LEU A 98 -22.00 24.13 10.18
CA LEU A 98 -22.16 25.46 10.77
C LEU A 98 -23.44 26.16 10.27
N GLN A 99 -23.70 26.07 8.98
CA GLN A 99 -24.92 26.62 8.37
C GLN A 99 -26.19 25.96 8.93
N GLU A 100 -26.20 24.63 9.08
CA GLU A 100 -27.32 23.89 9.71
C GLU A 100 -27.53 24.28 11.18
N LYS A 101 -26.49 24.72 11.87
CA LYS A 101 -26.58 25.28 13.24
C LYS A 101 -27.00 26.74 13.26
N GLY A 102 -27.35 27.35 12.13
CA GLY A 102 -27.84 28.70 12.01
C GLY A 102 -26.75 29.77 11.88
N ASP A 103 -25.51 29.41 11.65
CA ASP A 103 -24.42 30.37 11.41
C ASP A 103 -24.45 30.86 9.95
N ALA A 104 -25.12 32.00 9.73
CA ALA A 104 -25.28 32.60 8.41
C ALA A 104 -23.97 33.20 7.85
N THR A 105 -22.91 33.32 8.64
CA THR A 105 -21.60 33.82 8.20
C THR A 105 -21.06 33.02 7.00
N TRP A 106 -21.39 31.74 6.94
CA TRP A 106 -20.87 30.79 5.93
C TRP A 106 -21.82 30.56 4.75
N ASN A 107 -22.86 31.38 4.57
CA ASN A 107 -23.73 31.30 3.40
C ASN A 107 -23.01 31.58 2.09
N ILE A 108 -21.92 32.36 2.13
CA ILE A 108 -21.06 32.68 1.02
C ILE A 108 -19.61 32.35 1.45
N VAL A 109 -18.89 31.62 0.63
CA VAL A 109 -17.51 31.24 0.90
C VAL A 109 -16.60 31.58 -0.27
N ASN A 110 -15.39 32.04 0.05
CA ASN A 110 -14.38 32.30 -0.97
C ASN A 110 -13.79 30.97 -1.45
N CYS A 111 -13.82 30.75 -2.76
CA CYS A 111 -13.35 29.54 -3.40
C CYS A 111 -12.32 29.80 -4.49
N ASN A 112 -11.39 28.92 -4.66
CA ASN A 112 -10.51 28.85 -5.82
C ASN A 112 -11.24 28.10 -6.94
N VAL A 113 -11.71 28.82 -7.95
CA VAL A 113 -12.44 28.26 -9.10
C VAL A 113 -11.43 27.89 -10.20
N VAL A 114 -11.42 26.65 -10.62
CA VAL A 114 -10.61 26.21 -11.77
C VAL A 114 -11.16 26.87 -13.03
N THR A 115 -10.31 27.62 -13.74
CA THR A 115 -10.67 28.31 -15.00
C THR A 115 -10.15 27.57 -16.23
N THR A 116 -9.14 26.73 -16.07
CA THR A 116 -8.63 25.88 -17.16
C THR A 116 -9.68 24.83 -17.51
N PRO A 117 -10.10 24.72 -18.79
CA PRO A 117 -10.96 23.62 -19.23
C PRO A 117 -10.27 22.27 -18.99
N LEU A 118 -10.89 21.40 -18.23
CA LEU A 118 -10.38 20.07 -17.89
C LEU A 118 -11.33 18.99 -18.39
N THR A 119 -10.77 17.92 -18.91
CA THR A 119 -11.51 16.68 -19.17
C THR A 119 -11.89 16.00 -17.88
N GLU A 120 -12.86 15.11 -17.89
CA GLU A 120 -13.26 14.36 -16.69
C GLU A 120 -12.09 13.56 -16.11
N ASN A 121 -11.23 13.01 -16.97
CA ASN A 121 -10.06 12.27 -16.52
C ASN A 121 -9.01 13.19 -15.85
N GLU A 122 -8.80 14.41 -16.34
CA GLU A 122 -7.93 15.39 -15.71
C GLU A 122 -8.46 15.84 -14.35
N LYS A 123 -9.77 16.01 -14.20
CA LYS A 123 -10.42 16.31 -12.91
C LYS A 123 -10.17 15.19 -11.90
N LYS A 124 -10.30 13.91 -12.33
CA LYS A 124 -9.99 12.74 -11.48
C LYS A 124 -8.52 12.70 -11.06
N VAL A 125 -7.59 12.92 -12.00
CA VAL A 125 -6.17 12.96 -11.70
C VAL A 125 -5.85 14.04 -10.65
N LEU A 126 -6.43 15.22 -10.76
CA LEU A 126 -6.26 16.28 -9.75
C LEU A 126 -6.83 15.87 -8.39
N LEU A 127 -8.03 15.28 -8.36
CA LEU A 127 -8.67 14.82 -7.14
C LEU A 127 -7.83 13.76 -6.41
N TYR A 128 -7.43 12.71 -7.13
CA TYR A 128 -6.63 11.62 -6.55
C TYR A 128 -5.25 12.10 -6.13
N SER A 129 -4.59 12.93 -6.93
CA SER A 129 -3.27 13.46 -6.60
C SER A 129 -3.31 14.30 -5.32
N ALA A 130 -4.31 15.17 -5.17
CA ALA A 130 -4.48 15.98 -3.96
C ALA A 130 -4.68 15.12 -2.71
N ASN A 131 -5.49 14.05 -2.80
CA ASN A 131 -5.70 13.14 -1.66
C ASN A 131 -4.45 12.29 -1.36
N LEU A 132 -3.73 11.81 -2.38
CA LEU A 132 -2.51 11.01 -2.20
C LEU A 132 -1.35 11.82 -1.62
N GLN A 133 -1.30 13.15 -1.87
CA GLN A 133 -0.28 14.05 -1.32
C GLN A 133 -0.54 14.46 0.13
N VAL A 134 -1.79 14.79 0.47
CA VAL A 134 -2.14 15.42 1.75
C VAL A 134 -2.39 14.38 2.83
N ARG A 135 -2.93 13.23 2.48
CA ARG A 135 -3.22 12.16 3.44
C ARG A 135 -1.96 11.31 3.68
N GLY A 136 -1.04 11.80 4.52
CA GLY A 136 0.21 11.10 4.90
C GLY A 136 0.02 9.77 5.63
N GLY A 137 -1.22 9.41 5.98
CA GLY A 137 -1.61 8.11 6.48
C GLY A 137 -3.06 7.83 6.09
N PHE A 138 -3.28 6.85 5.25
CA PHE A 138 -4.61 6.30 5.06
C PHE A 138 -4.91 5.41 6.27
N SER A 139 -5.95 5.73 7.02
CA SER A 139 -6.43 4.89 8.12
C SER A 139 -7.02 3.57 7.61
N ASP A 140 -7.53 3.57 6.38
CA ASP A 140 -8.07 2.38 5.71
C ASP A 140 -7.19 1.97 4.52
N GLU A 141 -6.67 0.74 4.59
CA GLU A 141 -5.82 0.16 3.56
C GLU A 141 -6.58 -0.17 2.26
N ALA A 142 -7.87 -0.51 2.34
CA ALA A 142 -8.67 -0.81 1.16
C ALA A 142 -8.89 0.47 0.33
N ILE A 143 -9.22 1.57 1.00
CA ILE A 143 -9.36 2.89 0.37
C ILE A 143 -8.04 3.33 -0.26
N ARG A 144 -6.92 3.14 0.45
CA ARG A 144 -5.60 3.46 -0.10
C ARG A 144 -5.30 2.66 -1.37
N ARG A 145 -5.52 1.35 -1.37
CA ARG A 145 -5.31 0.49 -2.54
C ARG A 145 -6.15 0.94 -3.72
N GLN A 146 -7.44 1.17 -3.47
CA GLN A 146 -8.36 1.63 -4.50
C GLN A 146 -7.94 2.98 -5.08
N ALA A 147 -7.58 3.95 -4.24
CA ALA A 147 -7.14 5.27 -4.68
C ALA A 147 -5.87 5.20 -5.55
N ILE A 148 -4.89 4.38 -5.16
CA ILE A 148 -3.66 4.15 -5.93
C ILE A 148 -3.99 3.52 -7.29
N ALA A 149 -4.85 2.51 -7.34
CA ALA A 149 -5.21 1.83 -8.57
C ALA A 149 -5.98 2.74 -9.53
N GLU A 150 -6.94 3.51 -9.02
CA GLU A 150 -7.71 4.48 -9.82
C GLU A 150 -6.80 5.58 -10.36
N PHE A 151 -5.88 6.11 -9.56
CA PHE A 151 -4.93 7.11 -10.02
C PHE A 151 -4.04 6.59 -11.14
N ILE A 152 -3.48 5.37 -11.00
CA ILE A 152 -2.71 4.71 -12.06
C ILE A 152 -3.56 4.54 -13.32
N THR A 153 -4.81 4.10 -13.18
CA THR A 153 -5.74 3.92 -14.30
C THR A 153 -6.03 5.24 -15.01
N CYS A 154 -6.22 6.33 -14.27
CA CYS A 154 -6.42 7.65 -14.85
C CYS A 154 -5.19 8.13 -15.64
N LEU A 155 -3.99 7.87 -15.15
CA LEU A 155 -2.74 8.22 -15.85
C LEU A 155 -2.50 7.40 -17.12
N GLN A 156 -3.08 6.21 -17.23
CA GLN A 156 -3.02 5.38 -18.45
C GLN A 156 -4.01 5.82 -19.54
N ARG A 157 -5.03 6.63 -19.19
CA ARG A 157 -6.04 7.15 -20.13
C ARG A 157 -5.63 8.50 -20.73
N GLU A 158 -6.32 8.90 -21.79
CA GLU A 158 -6.17 10.25 -22.35
C GLU A 158 -6.49 11.32 -21.29
N PRO A 159 -5.77 12.45 -21.32
CA PRO A 159 -4.74 12.85 -22.28
C PRO A 159 -3.33 12.38 -21.93
N TYR A 160 -3.12 11.64 -20.83
CA TYR A 160 -1.79 11.25 -20.31
C TYR A 160 -1.18 10.10 -21.08
N ASN A 161 -1.95 9.06 -21.39
CA ASN A 161 -1.54 7.87 -22.16
C ASN A 161 -0.23 7.24 -21.67
N MET A 162 -0.01 7.23 -20.35
CA MET A 162 1.18 6.64 -19.75
C MET A 162 1.15 5.13 -19.82
N SER A 163 2.31 4.52 -20.02
CA SER A 163 2.46 3.09 -19.76
C SER A 163 2.22 2.81 -18.27
N ARG A 164 1.93 1.54 -17.94
CA ARG A 164 1.72 1.14 -16.54
C ARG A 164 2.94 1.47 -15.65
N GLU A 165 4.14 1.30 -16.15
CA GLU A 165 5.37 1.58 -15.43
C GLU A 165 5.54 3.07 -15.16
N GLU A 166 5.31 3.91 -16.17
CA GLU A 166 5.34 5.37 -16.02
C GLU A 166 4.29 5.86 -15.03
N ALA A 167 3.04 5.37 -15.13
CA ALA A 167 1.97 5.71 -14.21
C ALA A 167 2.27 5.29 -12.77
N LEU A 168 2.85 4.10 -12.57
CA LEU A 168 3.27 3.62 -11.26
C LEU A 168 4.40 4.49 -10.67
N ASN A 169 5.39 4.86 -11.48
CA ASN A 169 6.49 5.73 -11.05
C ASN A 169 5.99 7.15 -10.73
N ALA A 170 5.09 7.69 -11.52
CA ALA A 170 4.42 8.95 -11.25
C ALA A 170 3.65 8.93 -9.92
N THR A 171 2.93 7.84 -9.64
CA THR A 171 2.20 7.64 -8.38
C THR A 171 3.15 7.63 -7.18
N LYS A 172 4.30 6.98 -7.28
CA LYS A 172 5.33 6.96 -6.21
C LYS A 172 5.89 8.34 -5.88
N ILE A 173 5.92 9.23 -6.87
CA ILE A 173 6.45 10.59 -6.69
C ILE A 173 5.38 11.51 -6.11
N VAL A 174 4.15 11.37 -6.58
CA VAL A 174 3.03 12.22 -6.13
C VAL A 174 2.60 11.86 -4.72
N SER A 175 2.63 10.58 -4.35
CA SER A 175 2.10 10.09 -3.07
C SER A 175 3.13 10.17 -1.94
N THR A 176 2.65 10.47 -0.73
CA THR A 176 3.44 10.35 0.52
C THR A 176 3.54 8.90 1.02
N VAL A 177 2.83 7.96 0.42
CA VAL A 177 2.87 6.53 0.74
C VAL A 177 4.21 5.93 0.32
N ASN A 178 4.74 5.01 1.13
CA ASN A 178 6.00 4.33 0.82
C ASN A 178 5.95 3.66 -0.57
N PRO A 179 6.96 3.86 -1.43
CA PRO A 179 6.98 3.31 -2.79
C PRO A 179 6.76 1.80 -2.89
N ARG A 180 7.29 1.02 -1.94
CA ARG A 180 7.08 -0.44 -1.89
C ARG A 180 5.63 -0.80 -1.58
N THR A 181 4.97 0.01 -0.74
CA THR A 181 3.55 -0.14 -0.43
C THR A 181 2.71 0.15 -1.67
N ILE A 182 3.03 1.20 -2.43
CA ILE A 182 2.34 1.54 -3.68
C ILE A 182 2.44 0.39 -4.70
N GLU A 183 3.63 -0.16 -4.91
CA GLU A 183 3.83 -1.30 -5.81
C GLU A 183 3.00 -2.52 -5.40
N ARG A 184 2.99 -2.80 -4.10
CA ARG A 184 2.26 -3.92 -3.51
C ARG A 184 0.76 -3.74 -3.66
N ASP A 185 0.26 -2.56 -3.29
CA ASP A 185 -1.15 -2.22 -3.36
C ASP A 185 -1.66 -2.23 -4.81
N ALA A 186 -0.92 -1.65 -5.74
CA ALA A 186 -1.23 -1.68 -7.17
C ALA A 186 -1.29 -3.11 -7.72
N ARG A 187 -0.34 -3.98 -7.33
CA ARG A 187 -0.30 -5.37 -7.76
C ARG A 187 -1.48 -6.19 -7.20
N ILE A 188 -1.84 -5.94 -5.94
CA ILE A 188 -3.00 -6.58 -5.31
C ILE A 188 -4.28 -6.17 -6.02
N GLU A 189 -4.50 -4.88 -6.24
CA GLU A 189 -5.70 -4.38 -6.92
C GLU A 189 -5.85 -4.90 -8.35
N GLU A 190 -4.74 -5.07 -9.06
CA GLU A 190 -4.73 -5.59 -10.43
C GLU A 190 -5.03 -7.09 -10.50
N LYS A 191 -4.41 -7.88 -9.61
CA LYS A 191 -4.36 -9.34 -9.71
C LYS A 191 -5.30 -10.07 -8.78
N LEU A 192 -5.64 -9.49 -7.62
CA LEU A 192 -6.57 -10.12 -6.69
C LEU A 192 -8.01 -9.92 -7.21
N LYS A 193 -8.76 -11.01 -7.35
CA LYS A 193 -10.08 -11.01 -7.97
C LYS A 193 -11.18 -11.39 -6.98
N GLY A 194 -12.41 -11.03 -7.35
CA GLY A 194 -13.64 -11.51 -6.75
C GLY A 194 -13.67 -11.48 -5.22
N LYS A 195 -14.05 -12.60 -4.67
CA LYS A 195 -14.28 -12.80 -3.24
C LYS A 195 -13.02 -12.68 -2.36
N LEU A 196 -11.82 -13.03 -2.87
CA LEU A 196 -10.58 -12.82 -2.11
C LEU A 196 -10.33 -11.33 -1.82
N LYS A 197 -10.70 -10.45 -2.76
CA LYS A 197 -10.61 -9.01 -2.54
C LYS A 197 -11.60 -8.54 -1.48
N THR A 198 -12.81 -9.10 -1.45
CA THR A 198 -13.79 -8.84 -0.38
C THR A 198 -13.23 -9.26 0.99
N LEU A 199 -12.72 -10.49 1.09
CA LEU A 199 -12.13 -11.00 2.34
C LEU A 199 -10.94 -10.15 2.84
N LEU A 200 -10.14 -9.59 1.92
CA LEU A 200 -9.09 -8.65 2.27
C LEU A 200 -9.66 -7.31 2.78
N ASN A 201 -10.70 -6.78 2.13
CA ASN A 201 -11.32 -5.52 2.54
C ASN A 201 -12.04 -5.64 3.89
N ASP A 202 -12.65 -6.78 4.15
CA ASP A 202 -13.29 -7.13 5.44
C ASP A 202 -12.26 -7.44 6.54
N LYS A 203 -10.96 -7.36 6.23
CA LYS A 203 -9.84 -7.64 7.14
C LYS A 203 -9.81 -9.10 7.64
N PHE A 204 -10.55 -10.00 7.00
CA PHE A 204 -10.47 -11.43 7.29
C PHE A 204 -9.15 -12.02 6.82
N LEU A 205 -8.66 -11.57 5.65
CA LEU A 205 -7.32 -11.89 5.16
C LEU A 205 -6.41 -10.66 5.25
N THR A 206 -5.14 -10.91 5.53
CA THR A 206 -4.11 -9.87 5.49
C THR A 206 -3.56 -9.69 4.07
N ARG A 207 -2.93 -8.54 3.83
CA ARG A 207 -2.21 -8.26 2.58
C ARG A 207 -1.16 -9.32 2.25
N SER A 208 -0.43 -9.78 3.26
CA SER A 208 0.62 -10.79 3.10
C SER A 208 0.08 -12.13 2.66
N GLU A 209 -1.08 -12.53 3.20
CA GLU A 209 -1.79 -13.74 2.79
C GLU A 209 -2.25 -13.64 1.34
N CYS A 210 -2.90 -12.53 0.98
CA CYS A 210 -3.39 -12.30 -0.37
C CYS A 210 -2.27 -12.33 -1.42
N GLU A 211 -1.06 -11.84 -1.11
CA GLU A 211 0.07 -11.92 -2.03
C GLU A 211 0.44 -13.35 -2.45
N THR A 212 0.19 -14.33 -1.59
CA THR A 212 0.38 -15.74 -1.90
C THR A 212 -0.55 -16.19 -3.03
N TYR A 213 -1.77 -15.66 -3.06
CA TYR A 213 -2.81 -16.03 -4.00
C TYR A 213 -2.77 -15.29 -5.35
N LEU A 214 -2.00 -14.19 -5.46
CA LEU A 214 -1.89 -13.38 -6.69
C LEU A 214 -1.31 -14.14 -7.90
N ARG A 215 -0.69 -15.29 -7.66
CA ARG A 215 -0.08 -16.12 -8.71
C ARG A 215 -1.05 -17.10 -9.37
N PHE A 216 -2.26 -17.21 -8.82
CA PHE A 216 -3.28 -18.10 -9.35
C PHE A 216 -4.25 -17.36 -10.26
N GLU A 217 -4.81 -18.06 -11.23
CA GLU A 217 -5.86 -17.58 -12.10
C GLU A 217 -7.16 -17.35 -11.31
N ALA A 218 -8.10 -16.61 -11.89
CA ALA A 218 -9.30 -16.15 -11.20
C ALA A 218 -10.17 -17.30 -10.66
N ASP A 219 -10.32 -18.38 -11.40
CA ASP A 219 -11.07 -19.57 -10.99
C ASP A 219 -10.49 -20.23 -9.73
N LYS A 220 -9.18 -20.37 -9.66
CA LYS A 220 -8.47 -20.89 -8.48
C LYS A 220 -8.54 -19.91 -7.31
N GLN A 221 -8.48 -18.62 -7.58
CA GLN A 221 -8.68 -17.62 -6.54
C GLN A 221 -10.09 -17.69 -5.94
N ASP A 222 -11.13 -17.88 -6.77
CA ASP A 222 -12.51 -18.04 -6.32
C ASP A 222 -12.70 -19.35 -5.53
N GLU A 223 -12.04 -20.41 -5.94
CA GLU A 223 -12.06 -21.69 -5.22
C GLU A 223 -11.48 -21.58 -3.80
N ILE A 224 -10.36 -20.87 -3.65
CA ILE A 224 -9.73 -20.57 -2.35
C ILE A 224 -10.66 -19.67 -1.53
N ALA A 225 -11.23 -18.63 -2.15
CA ALA A 225 -12.11 -17.68 -1.49
C ALA A 225 -13.37 -18.35 -0.93
N ASN A 226 -13.99 -19.25 -1.70
CA ASN A 226 -15.17 -19.99 -1.25
C ASN A 226 -14.92 -20.79 0.03
N ARG A 227 -13.69 -21.28 0.22
CA ARG A 227 -13.30 -22.00 1.45
C ARG A 227 -13.10 -21.04 2.61
N PHE A 228 -12.47 -19.91 2.39
CA PHE A 228 -12.34 -18.87 3.41
C PHE A 228 -13.68 -18.26 3.80
N GLU A 229 -14.61 -18.08 2.87
CA GLU A 229 -15.98 -17.64 3.18
C GLU A 229 -16.72 -18.62 4.10
N LYS A 230 -16.58 -19.94 3.85
CA LYS A 230 -17.14 -20.96 4.76
C LYS A 230 -16.53 -20.87 6.13
N LEU A 231 -15.24 -20.58 6.22
CA LEU A 231 -14.54 -20.41 7.49
C LEU A 231 -14.99 -19.13 8.22
N GLN A 232 -15.15 -18.02 7.48
CA GLN A 232 -15.61 -16.73 8.01
C GLN A 232 -17.06 -16.80 8.53
N ALA A 233 -17.90 -17.61 7.90
CA ALA A 233 -19.30 -17.75 8.26
C ALA A 233 -19.54 -18.54 9.57
N VAL A 234 -18.49 -19.12 10.15
CA VAL A 234 -18.62 -19.90 11.40
C VAL A 234 -18.69 -18.94 12.57
N ASP A 235 -19.75 -19.08 13.36
CA ASP A 235 -19.92 -18.33 14.60
C ASP A 235 -19.06 -18.96 15.72
N CYS A 236 -18.06 -18.22 16.17
CA CYS A 236 -17.20 -18.59 17.28
C CYS A 236 -17.63 -17.84 18.54
N HIS A 237 -18.23 -18.52 19.49
CA HIS A 237 -18.56 -17.93 20.77
C HIS A 237 -17.47 -18.24 21.81
N SER A 238 -17.13 -17.25 22.63
CA SER A 238 -16.26 -17.41 23.79
C SER A 238 -17.13 -17.71 25.01
N ASP A 239 -16.84 -18.79 25.70
CA ASP A 239 -17.44 -19.10 27.00
C ASP A 239 -16.92 -18.17 28.12
N ASP A 240 -15.79 -17.46 27.88
CA ASP A 240 -15.13 -16.58 28.83
C ASP A 240 -14.67 -15.27 28.17
N THR A 241 -15.01 -14.14 28.80
CA THR A 241 -14.68 -12.76 28.38
C THR A 241 -13.20 -12.39 28.60
N GLU A 242 -12.35 -13.28 29.07
CA GLU A 242 -10.97 -12.96 29.47
C GLU A 242 -9.84 -13.54 28.59
N SER A 243 -10.12 -14.38 27.61
CA SER A 243 -9.03 -14.91 26.78
C SER A 243 -8.73 -14.03 25.56
N ALA A 244 -7.70 -13.20 25.67
CA ALA A 244 -7.11 -12.43 24.57
C ALA A 244 -6.37 -13.30 23.51
N GLY A 245 -6.78 -14.58 23.34
CA GLY A 245 -6.22 -15.52 22.38
C GLY A 245 -6.98 -15.49 21.05
N LYS A 246 -6.30 -15.91 19.97
CA LYS A 246 -6.96 -16.13 18.68
C LYS A 246 -8.06 -17.19 18.82
N ASN A 247 -9.22 -16.93 18.24
CA ASN A 247 -10.29 -17.91 18.20
C ASN A 247 -9.95 -19.09 17.27
N TYR A 248 -10.75 -20.17 17.35
CA TYR A 248 -10.53 -21.39 16.57
C TYR A 248 -10.43 -21.12 15.06
N VAL A 249 -11.32 -20.27 14.52
CA VAL A 249 -11.35 -19.92 13.09
C VAL A 249 -10.07 -19.19 12.66
N GLU A 250 -9.59 -18.27 13.48
CA GLU A 250 -8.34 -17.54 13.20
C GLU A 250 -7.13 -18.48 13.22
N VAL A 251 -7.05 -19.38 14.20
CA VAL A 251 -5.98 -20.38 14.28
C VAL A 251 -6.01 -21.31 13.07
N LEU A 252 -7.19 -21.80 12.68
CA LEU A 252 -7.35 -22.66 11.52
C LEU A 252 -7.01 -21.93 10.22
N ARG A 253 -7.48 -20.69 10.04
CA ARG A 253 -7.12 -19.84 8.90
C ARG A 253 -5.62 -19.68 8.76
N ASP A 254 -4.95 -19.31 9.83
CA ASP A 254 -3.50 -19.08 9.82
C ASP A 254 -2.74 -20.38 9.51
N THR A 255 -3.19 -21.50 10.08
CA THR A 255 -2.61 -22.83 9.84
C THR A 255 -2.72 -23.23 8.37
N LEU A 256 -3.91 -23.05 7.78
CA LEU A 256 -4.17 -23.38 6.38
C LEU A 256 -3.37 -22.47 5.44
N HIS A 257 -3.34 -21.16 5.72
CA HIS A 257 -2.56 -20.21 4.93
C HIS A 257 -1.06 -20.54 4.97
N ASP A 258 -0.53 -20.80 6.13
CA ASP A 258 0.89 -21.14 6.30
C ASP A 258 1.25 -22.45 5.57
N ALA A 259 0.38 -23.47 5.66
CA ALA A 259 0.56 -24.73 4.92
C ALA A 259 0.58 -24.52 3.40
N PHE A 260 -0.36 -23.69 2.91
CA PHE A 260 -0.45 -23.31 1.51
C PHE A 260 0.84 -22.60 1.03
N ARG A 261 1.31 -21.66 1.82
CA ARG A 261 2.54 -20.89 1.53
C ARG A 261 3.77 -21.79 1.45
N GLU A 262 3.91 -22.76 2.36
CA GLU A 262 5.06 -23.69 2.34
C GLU A 262 5.04 -24.62 1.15
N LEU A 263 3.89 -25.18 0.82
CA LEU A 263 3.75 -26.05 -0.36
C LEU A 263 4.11 -25.30 -1.65
N LEU A 264 3.70 -24.03 -1.77
CA LEU A 264 4.07 -23.20 -2.91
C LEU A 264 5.55 -22.86 -2.94
N TYR A 265 6.15 -22.61 -1.79
CA TYR A 265 7.58 -22.34 -1.70
C TYR A 265 8.41 -23.55 -2.11
N ASP A 266 8.03 -24.76 -1.65
CA ASP A 266 8.67 -25.99 -2.03
C ASP A 266 8.52 -26.28 -3.54
N ALA A 267 7.34 -26.06 -4.10
CA ALA A 267 7.11 -26.18 -5.54
C ALA A 267 7.96 -25.20 -6.36
N GLN A 268 8.13 -23.99 -5.87
CA GLN A 268 8.99 -22.97 -6.49
C GLN A 268 10.47 -23.40 -6.49
N ARG A 269 10.95 -24.01 -5.41
CA ARG A 269 12.33 -24.54 -5.33
C ARG A 269 12.57 -25.69 -6.29
N GLN A 270 11.55 -26.50 -6.56
CA GLN A 270 11.65 -27.62 -7.51
C GLN A 270 11.57 -27.19 -8.98
N GLY A 271 11.17 -25.95 -9.26
CA GLY A 271 11.26 -25.33 -10.58
C GLY A 271 10.35 -25.92 -11.67
N THR A 272 9.32 -26.68 -11.29
CA THR A 272 8.44 -27.35 -12.25
C THR A 272 6.99 -26.82 -12.17
N THR A 273 6.38 -26.54 -13.34
CA THR A 273 4.96 -26.14 -13.43
C THR A 273 4.04 -27.21 -12.81
N LYS A 274 4.36 -28.50 -13.00
CA LYS A 274 3.62 -29.60 -12.39
C LYS A 274 3.71 -29.61 -10.85
N GLY A 275 4.80 -29.09 -10.29
CA GLY A 275 4.94 -28.95 -8.83
C GLY A 275 3.96 -27.95 -8.24
N TYR A 276 3.63 -26.88 -8.96
CA TYR A 276 2.64 -25.90 -8.52
C TYR A 276 1.21 -26.44 -8.50
N GLU A 277 0.84 -27.21 -9.51
CA GLU A 277 -0.47 -27.86 -9.60
C GLU A 277 -0.66 -28.84 -8.44
N ALA A 278 0.32 -29.73 -8.26
CA ALA A 278 0.29 -30.70 -7.14
C ALA A 278 0.31 -30.03 -5.76
N ALA A 279 1.03 -28.91 -5.61
CA ALA A 279 1.03 -28.13 -4.37
C ALA A 279 -0.31 -27.45 -4.12
N TYR A 280 -0.96 -26.94 -5.16
CA TYR A 280 -2.29 -26.37 -5.09
C TYR A 280 -3.32 -27.41 -4.64
N GLU A 281 -3.41 -28.54 -5.34
CA GLU A 281 -4.36 -29.62 -5.02
C GLU A 281 -4.17 -30.13 -3.59
N LYS A 282 -2.92 -30.27 -3.16
CA LYS A 282 -2.61 -30.68 -1.80
C LYS A 282 -3.04 -29.63 -0.76
N ALA A 283 -2.85 -28.34 -1.05
CA ALA A 283 -3.28 -27.26 -0.18
C ALA A 283 -4.80 -27.18 -0.07
N ILE A 284 -5.50 -27.37 -1.18
CA ILE A 284 -6.97 -27.45 -1.22
C ILE A 284 -7.46 -28.62 -0.39
N GLY A 285 -6.84 -29.79 -0.48
CA GLY A 285 -7.14 -30.95 0.40
C GLY A 285 -7.02 -30.61 1.87
N TYR A 286 -6.01 -29.83 2.26
CA TYR A 286 -5.88 -29.37 3.65
C TYR A 286 -6.97 -28.41 4.10
N PHE A 287 -7.44 -27.53 3.19
CA PHE A 287 -8.60 -26.69 3.49
C PHE A 287 -9.85 -27.53 3.73
N ASP A 288 -10.08 -28.55 2.91
CA ASP A 288 -11.25 -29.43 3.04
C ASP A 288 -11.19 -30.26 4.31
N ASP A 289 -10.03 -30.77 4.69
CA ASP A 289 -9.80 -31.47 5.97
C ASP A 289 -10.05 -30.53 7.16
N GLY A 290 -9.56 -29.28 7.09
CA GLY A 290 -9.78 -28.27 8.12
C GLY A 290 -11.27 -27.87 8.27
N LEU A 291 -11.99 -27.76 7.17
CA LEU A 291 -13.44 -27.48 7.18
C LEU A 291 -14.22 -28.69 7.72
N ALA A 292 -13.79 -29.92 7.45
CA ALA A 292 -14.39 -31.14 8.01
C ALA A 292 -14.18 -31.20 9.52
N ASP A 293 -12.97 -30.90 10.01
CA ASP A 293 -12.66 -30.82 11.45
C ASP A 293 -13.52 -29.74 12.14
N LEU A 294 -13.65 -28.57 11.51
CA LEU A 294 -14.52 -27.51 11.99
C LEU A 294 -15.97 -27.96 12.13
N SER A 295 -16.48 -28.62 11.09
CA SER A 295 -17.86 -29.15 11.08
C SER A 295 -18.07 -30.22 12.13
N ALA A 296 -17.08 -31.04 12.42
CA ALA A 296 -17.14 -32.08 13.46
C ALA A 296 -17.15 -31.51 14.90
N LYS A 297 -16.62 -30.30 15.08
CA LYS A 297 -16.55 -29.58 16.36
C LYS A 297 -17.69 -28.60 16.58
N ALA A 298 -18.50 -28.36 15.56
CA ALA A 298 -19.67 -27.50 15.65
C ALA A 298 -20.78 -28.14 16.52
N ASP A 299 -21.46 -27.30 17.30
CA ASP A 299 -22.67 -27.70 18.06
C ASP A 299 -23.89 -27.89 17.13
N GLU A 300 -25.03 -28.25 17.69
CA GLU A 300 -26.30 -28.41 16.95
C GLU A 300 -26.78 -27.13 16.25
N TYR A 301 -26.21 -25.94 16.59
CA TYR A 301 -26.48 -24.63 15.98
C TYR A 301 -25.36 -24.20 15.02
N GLY A 302 -24.38 -25.05 14.74
CA GLY A 302 -23.25 -24.75 13.88
C GLY A 302 -22.19 -23.82 14.49
N ARG A 303 -22.21 -23.65 15.85
CA ARG A 303 -21.26 -22.80 16.57
C ARG A 303 -20.09 -23.62 17.11
N VAL A 304 -18.91 -23.03 17.10
CA VAL A 304 -17.67 -23.67 17.59
C VAL A 304 -17.15 -22.91 18.82
N LYS A 305 -16.73 -23.65 19.85
CA LYS A 305 -16.10 -23.05 21.03
C LYS A 305 -14.77 -22.41 20.69
N ALA A 306 -14.55 -21.15 21.09
CA ALA A 306 -13.32 -20.44 20.86
C ALA A 306 -12.09 -21.12 21.47
N SER A 307 -12.26 -21.85 22.56
CA SER A 307 -11.22 -22.65 23.23
C SER A 307 -10.87 -23.95 22.50
N SER A 308 -11.68 -24.38 21.51
CA SER A 308 -11.37 -25.54 20.69
C SER A 308 -10.08 -25.31 19.91
N LYS A 309 -9.20 -26.31 19.85
CA LYS A 309 -8.02 -26.25 18.98
C LYS A 309 -8.30 -27.13 17.76
N PRO A 310 -7.81 -26.73 16.56
CA PRO A 310 -7.78 -27.64 15.42
C PRO A 310 -7.08 -28.92 15.86
N GLU A 311 -7.69 -30.09 15.62
CA GLU A 311 -6.94 -31.32 15.73
C GLU A 311 -5.79 -31.24 14.75
N GLU A 312 -4.64 -31.82 15.12
CA GLU A 312 -3.53 -31.91 14.17
C GLU A 312 -4.10 -32.49 12.88
N ILE A 313 -4.23 -31.67 11.85
CA ILE A 313 -4.65 -32.15 10.54
C ILE A 313 -3.63 -33.19 10.19
N SER A 314 -4.04 -34.44 10.20
CA SER A 314 -3.20 -35.65 10.35
C SER A 314 -2.14 -35.83 9.26
N ALA A 315 -2.17 -35.01 8.23
CA ALA A 315 -1.17 -34.95 7.17
C ALA A 315 -0.06 -33.90 7.42
N ILE A 316 -0.24 -32.99 8.42
CA ILE A 316 0.76 -31.94 8.69
C ILE A 316 0.92 -31.85 10.21
N ASN A 317 1.98 -32.48 10.72
CA ASN A 317 2.60 -31.97 11.94
C ASN A 317 3.23 -30.63 11.61
N TYR A 318 2.37 -29.59 11.52
CA TYR A 318 2.70 -28.30 10.95
C TYR A 318 3.68 -27.55 11.84
N GLU A 319 3.52 -27.61 13.17
CA GLU A 319 4.46 -27.00 14.10
C GLU A 319 5.83 -27.69 14.03
N GLY A 320 5.86 -29.00 13.95
CA GLY A 320 7.12 -29.75 13.75
C GLY A 320 7.77 -29.47 12.39
N LYS A 321 6.97 -29.26 11.32
CA LYS A 321 7.49 -28.84 10.00
C LYS A 321 7.90 -27.38 9.96
N LYS A 322 7.19 -26.50 10.66
CA LYS A 322 7.52 -25.08 10.80
C LYS A 322 8.81 -24.90 11.60
N GLU A 323 9.01 -25.67 12.67
CA GLU A 323 10.28 -25.72 13.38
C GLU A 323 11.40 -26.36 12.55
N ALA A 324 11.13 -27.44 11.88
CA ALA A 324 12.09 -28.08 10.96
C ALA A 324 12.45 -27.19 9.75
N ALA A 325 11.49 -26.40 9.24
CA ALA A 325 11.74 -25.40 8.19
C ALA A 325 12.51 -24.20 8.73
N LYS A 326 12.19 -23.72 9.93
CA LYS A 326 12.98 -22.69 10.63
C LYS A 326 14.40 -23.20 10.93
N ASP A 327 14.55 -24.42 11.39
CA ASP A 327 15.84 -25.06 11.63
C ASP A 327 16.64 -25.34 10.35
N ARG A 328 15.96 -25.66 9.23
CA ARG A 328 16.63 -25.73 7.92
C ARG A 328 17.09 -24.38 7.44
N VAL A 329 16.23 -23.36 7.50
CA VAL A 329 16.59 -21.98 7.19
C VAL A 329 17.70 -21.49 8.10
N ARG A 330 17.64 -21.80 9.39
CA ARG A 330 18.69 -21.47 10.36
C ARG A 330 19.98 -22.23 10.08
N LYS A 331 19.91 -23.54 9.77
CA LYS A 331 21.07 -24.34 9.36
C LYS A 331 21.61 -23.95 7.98
N GLU A 332 20.76 -23.62 7.00
CA GLU A 332 21.17 -23.06 5.73
C GLU A 332 21.79 -21.65 5.90
N HIS A 333 21.26 -20.83 6.81
CA HIS A 333 21.90 -19.57 7.23
C HIS A 333 23.21 -19.82 7.99
N GLU A 334 23.25 -20.76 8.92
CA GLU A 334 24.48 -21.13 9.65
C GLU A 334 25.54 -21.77 8.73
N VAL A 335 25.13 -22.54 7.72
CA VAL A 335 26.04 -23.12 6.70
C VAL A 335 26.40 -22.12 5.61
N THR A 336 25.52 -21.16 5.28
CA THR A 336 25.80 -20.06 4.33
C THR A 336 26.45 -18.84 5.01
N GLU A 337 26.36 -18.72 6.32
CA GLU A 337 27.14 -17.82 7.17
C GLU A 337 28.49 -18.40 7.58
N THR A 338 29.03 -19.35 6.90
CA THR A 338 30.49 -19.42 6.88
C THR A 338 30.96 -18.09 6.31
N LYS A 339 31.70 -17.34 7.12
CA LYS A 339 32.24 -15.99 6.84
C LYS A 339 32.80 -15.86 5.40
N SER A 340 33.17 -16.95 4.77
CA SER A 340 33.59 -17.10 3.39
C SER A 340 32.50 -16.82 2.35
N SER A 341 31.26 -17.28 2.53
CA SER A 341 30.21 -17.09 1.50
C SER A 341 29.64 -15.67 1.52
N VAL A 342 29.60 -15.03 2.69
CA VAL A 342 29.23 -13.61 2.83
C VAL A 342 30.27 -12.73 2.13
N ILE A 343 31.56 -13.06 2.32
CA ILE A 343 32.67 -12.35 1.68
C ILE A 343 32.64 -12.60 0.17
N GLN A 344 32.51 -13.86 -0.28
CA GLN A 344 32.48 -14.21 -1.71
C GLN A 344 31.29 -13.60 -2.46
N LYS A 345 30.17 -13.40 -1.80
CA LYS A 345 28.96 -12.85 -2.42
C LYS A 345 28.86 -11.34 -2.30
N ASN A 346 29.15 -10.78 -1.14
CA ASN A 346 28.92 -9.36 -0.84
C ASN A 346 30.09 -8.47 -1.29
N VAL A 347 31.32 -8.90 -1.12
CA VAL A 347 32.51 -8.10 -1.50
C VAL A 347 32.56 -7.83 -3.02
N PRO A 348 32.41 -8.84 -3.93
CA PRO A 348 32.37 -8.55 -5.36
C PRO A 348 31.21 -7.66 -5.78
N GLN A 349 30.03 -7.81 -5.16
CA GLN A 349 28.88 -6.94 -5.44
C GLN A 349 29.11 -5.51 -4.98
N MET A 350 29.73 -5.34 -3.82
CA MET A 350 30.07 -4.01 -3.26
C MET A 350 31.14 -3.33 -4.12
N VAL A 351 32.19 -4.06 -4.53
CA VAL A 351 33.23 -3.56 -5.47
C VAL A 351 32.60 -3.17 -6.81
N LYS A 352 31.71 -3.99 -7.36
CA LYS A 352 31.01 -3.68 -8.62
C LYS A 352 30.15 -2.44 -8.51
N LYS A 353 29.46 -2.26 -7.37
CA LYS A 353 28.63 -1.09 -7.08
C LYS A 353 29.48 0.19 -6.92
N LEU A 354 30.60 0.08 -6.17
CA LEU A 354 31.56 1.18 -5.99
C LEU A 354 32.18 1.59 -7.33
N ASN A 355 32.66 0.63 -8.13
CA ASN A 355 33.20 0.90 -9.46
C ASN A 355 32.17 1.60 -10.37
N LYS A 356 30.93 1.11 -10.42
CA LYS A 356 29.86 1.71 -11.23
C LYS A 356 29.56 3.14 -10.80
N THR A 357 29.55 3.42 -9.50
CA THR A 357 29.22 4.76 -8.95
C THR A 357 30.36 5.72 -9.13
N TYR A 358 31.57 5.35 -8.74
CA TYR A 358 32.71 6.25 -8.62
C TYR A 358 33.57 6.37 -9.90
N SER A 359 33.45 5.44 -10.86
CA SER A 359 34.12 5.56 -12.17
C SER A 359 33.32 6.37 -13.20
N SER A 360 32.14 6.86 -12.86
CA SER A 360 31.30 7.60 -13.80
C SER A 360 31.82 9.03 -14.01
N LYS A 361 31.83 9.50 -15.28
CA LYS A 361 32.17 10.89 -15.61
C LYS A 361 31.26 11.90 -14.91
N ALA A 362 30.02 11.51 -14.61
CA ALA A 362 29.06 12.31 -13.88
C ALA A 362 29.47 12.54 -12.42
N PHE A 363 29.99 11.49 -11.75
CA PHE A 363 30.49 11.59 -10.37
C PHE A 363 31.71 12.51 -10.28
N VAL A 364 32.68 12.35 -11.19
CA VAL A 364 33.87 13.22 -11.24
C VAL A 364 33.49 14.70 -11.49
N LYS A 365 32.45 14.93 -12.30
CA LYS A 365 31.92 16.27 -12.55
C LYS A 365 31.22 16.85 -11.32
N ALA A 366 30.46 16.03 -10.60
CA ALA A 366 29.77 16.42 -9.37
C ALA A 366 30.75 16.79 -8.25
N LEU A 367 31.86 16.04 -8.09
CA LEU A 367 32.91 16.34 -7.12
C LEU A 367 33.57 17.72 -7.28
N LYS A 368 33.57 18.28 -8.49
CA LYS A 368 34.12 19.62 -8.74
C LYS A 368 33.30 20.75 -8.09
N GLY A 369 32.03 20.49 -7.77
CA GLY A 369 31.14 21.44 -7.11
C GLY A 369 31.03 21.27 -5.58
N VAL A 370 31.74 20.29 -5.00
CA VAL A 370 31.66 19.97 -3.57
C VAL A 370 32.66 20.82 -2.77
N SER A 371 32.28 21.29 -1.58
CA SER A 371 33.17 22.07 -0.70
C SER A 371 34.41 21.26 -0.28
N LYS A 372 35.48 21.95 0.10
CA LYS A 372 36.72 21.32 0.53
C LYS A 372 36.47 20.43 1.78
N GLU A 373 35.71 20.93 2.75
CA GLU A 373 35.38 20.20 3.99
C GLU A 373 34.63 18.90 3.72
N SER A 374 33.68 18.93 2.77
CA SER A 374 32.92 17.73 2.39
C SER A 374 33.79 16.71 1.65
N ARG A 375 34.74 17.17 0.83
CA ARG A 375 35.73 16.29 0.17
C ARG A 375 36.68 15.65 1.15
N ASP A 376 37.13 16.41 2.16
CA ASP A 376 38.02 15.90 3.20
C ASP A 376 37.31 14.84 4.05
N ALA A 377 36.02 15.02 4.35
CA ALA A 377 35.19 14.01 5.02
C ALA A 377 35.01 12.74 4.18
N ASP A 378 34.77 12.86 2.86
CA ASP A 378 34.68 11.72 1.95
C ASP A 378 36.01 10.96 1.85
N VAL A 379 37.14 11.67 1.83
CA VAL A 379 38.48 11.06 1.84
C VAL A 379 38.74 10.32 3.16
N ALA A 380 38.32 10.88 4.29
CA ALA A 380 38.42 10.19 5.59
C ALA A 380 37.60 8.88 5.61
N ALA A 381 36.37 8.92 5.13
CA ALA A 381 35.52 7.74 5.01
C ALA A 381 36.09 6.67 4.07
N LEU A 382 36.69 7.09 2.94
CA LEU A 382 37.36 6.16 2.03
C LEU A 382 38.61 5.53 2.67
N ASN A 383 39.38 6.27 3.44
CA ASN A 383 40.53 5.73 4.19
C ASN A 383 40.09 4.69 5.23
N GLU A 384 38.97 4.92 5.91
CA GLU A 384 38.40 3.94 6.84
C GLU A 384 37.98 2.64 6.12
N ILE A 385 37.36 2.76 4.94
CA ILE A 385 37.01 1.60 4.10
C ILE A 385 38.27 0.82 3.68
N ILE A 386 39.34 1.54 3.30
CA ILE A 386 40.63 0.92 2.92
C ILE A 386 41.24 0.17 4.13
N GLU A 387 41.19 0.77 5.30
CA GLU A 387 41.74 0.15 6.54
C GLU A 387 40.96 -1.12 6.90
N ILE A 388 39.61 -1.06 6.89
CA ILE A 388 38.73 -2.22 7.13
C ILE A 388 38.97 -3.31 6.10
N SER A 389 39.08 -2.94 4.82
CA SER A 389 39.33 -3.88 3.71
C SER A 389 40.70 -4.57 3.86
N THR A 390 41.72 -3.83 4.30
CA THR A 390 43.05 -4.36 4.56
C THR A 390 43.06 -5.34 5.73
N LYS A 391 42.38 -4.98 6.84
CA LYS A 391 42.21 -5.89 8.00
C LYS A 391 41.49 -7.16 7.58
N LEU A 392 40.41 -7.05 6.77
CA LEU A 392 39.65 -8.17 6.28
C LEU A 392 40.49 -9.08 5.37
N LYS A 393 41.28 -8.49 4.46
CA LYS A 393 42.21 -9.22 3.60
C LYS A 393 43.22 -10.03 4.43
N ASN A 394 43.86 -9.40 5.43
CA ASN A 394 44.83 -10.06 6.29
C ASN A 394 44.21 -11.21 7.10
N ILE A 395 42.95 -11.07 7.54
CA ILE A 395 42.21 -12.14 8.22
C ILE A 395 41.95 -13.31 7.24
N ILE A 396 41.57 -13.02 6.00
CA ILE A 396 41.32 -14.07 4.97
C ILE A 396 42.61 -14.80 4.62
N GLU A 397 43.71 -14.10 4.45
CA GLU A 397 45.02 -14.66 4.12
C GLU A 397 45.68 -15.44 5.32
N ALA A 398 45.21 -15.18 6.55
CA ALA A 398 45.65 -15.91 7.73
C ALA A 398 44.82 -17.17 8.05
N ILE A 399 43.81 -17.46 7.24
CA ILE A 399 42.99 -18.70 7.32
C ILE A 399 43.51 -19.65 6.27
N GLU A 400 44.68 -20.29 6.55
CA GLU A 400 45.16 -21.48 5.85
C GLU A 400 44.69 -22.75 6.56
#